data_eb5d427101591b9ea59f88fceb2acb41
#
_entry.id   eb5d427101591b9ea59f88fceb2acb41
#
_cell.length_a   1.000
_cell.length_b   1.000
_cell.length_c   1.000
_cell.angle_alpha   90.00
_cell.angle_beta   90.00
_cell.angle_gamma   90.00
#
_symmetry.space_group_name_H-M   'P 1'
#
loop_
_entity.id
_entity.type
_entity.pdbx_description
1 polymer ?
#
loop_
_entity_poly.entity_id
_entity_poly.type
_entity_poly.pdbx_seq_one_letter_code
_entity_poly.pdbx_strand_id
1 'polypeptide(L)'
;PTRRSSDLCLRVSGKHNDLEEVGHDTYHHTMFEMLGNWSFGDYFKKEAIGWAWEYLVDVLKIDPKDLYATVFEGSPEEGLERDNEAASYWEQFLPKDHILNGNKHDNFWEMGDTGPCGPCSEIHIDSRSEEEKAQIPGNQLVNKDHPQVIEIWNLVFMQFNRKADGSLEGLPAKVIDTGMGFERLVRTLQGKTSNYDTDVFQPMLKAIAEMAGTTYGQDNQKDIAMRVIADHIRTIAFSITDGQLPSNAKAGYVIRRILRRAVRYGYTFLGQKQAFMYKLLPVLIENMGEAYPELNAQKILIEKVIKEEEESFLRTLETGIRLLDKTMNDAKAAGKKEISGVDAFTLYDTFGFPLDLTELILRENG
;
A
#
# COMPACT_ATOMS: atom_id res chain seq x y z
N PRO A 1 14.93 -18.60 17.41
CA PRO A 1 14.33 -17.41 18.01
C PRO A 1 13.02 -17.07 17.31
N THR A 2 12.06 -16.62 18.10
CA THR A 2 10.72 -16.21 17.61
C THR A 2 10.52 -14.74 17.90
N ARG A 3 9.90 -13.99 16.97
CA ARG A 3 9.55 -12.58 17.13
C ARG A 3 8.10 -12.35 16.76
N ARG A 4 7.45 -11.38 17.43
CA ARG A 4 6.17 -10.77 17.05
C ARG A 4 6.33 -9.27 17.15
N SER A 5 5.83 -8.51 16.18
CA SER A 5 5.78 -7.05 16.26
C SER A 5 4.78 -6.47 15.28
N SER A 6 4.57 -5.16 15.42
CA SER A 6 4.04 -4.30 14.36
C SER A 6 5.21 -3.50 13.80
N ASP A 7 5.41 -3.55 12.51
CA ASP A 7 6.44 -2.79 11.81
C ASP A 7 5.78 -1.81 10.83
N LEU A 8 6.35 -0.59 10.72
CA LEU A 8 5.92 0.37 9.70
C LEU A 8 6.59 0.03 8.38
N CYS A 9 5.79 -0.13 7.34
CA CYS A 9 6.26 -0.48 6.00
C CYS A 9 6.00 0.64 5.00
N LEU A 10 7.00 0.92 4.16
CA LEU A 10 6.93 1.89 3.06
C LEU A 10 7.05 1.14 1.73
N ARG A 11 6.01 1.23 0.86
CA ARG A 11 5.97 0.58 -0.46
C ARG A 11 5.69 1.61 -1.56
N VAL A 12 6.74 2.23 -2.08
CA VAL A 12 6.61 3.35 -3.03
C VAL A 12 7.61 3.29 -4.18
N SER A 13 8.37 2.19 -4.28
CA SER A 13 9.36 1.99 -5.35
C SER A 13 9.80 0.54 -5.46
N GLY A 14 10.42 0.16 -6.57
CA GLY A 14 10.95 -1.17 -6.81
C GLY A 14 9.87 -2.19 -7.17
N LYS A 15 10.06 -3.44 -6.73
CA LYS A 15 9.20 -4.58 -7.06
C LYS A 15 7.77 -4.42 -6.49
N HIS A 16 7.64 -3.71 -5.36
CA HIS A 16 6.38 -3.45 -4.66
C HIS A 16 6.14 -1.93 -4.64
N ASN A 17 5.47 -1.40 -5.66
CA ASN A 17 5.19 0.02 -5.79
C ASN A 17 3.68 0.25 -5.84
N ASP A 18 3.11 0.67 -4.73
CA ASP A 18 1.66 0.90 -4.58
C ASP A 18 1.29 2.39 -4.79
N LEU A 19 2.24 3.24 -5.19
CA LEU A 19 2.04 4.69 -5.23
C LEU A 19 0.91 5.13 -6.17
N GLU A 20 0.74 4.45 -7.29
CA GLU A 20 -0.25 4.83 -8.30
C GLU A 20 -1.67 4.40 -7.90
N GLU A 21 -1.82 3.29 -7.19
CA GLU A 21 -3.09 2.74 -6.72
C GLU A 21 -3.65 3.52 -5.52
N VAL A 22 -2.75 4.13 -4.71
CA VAL A 22 -3.14 4.85 -3.50
C VAL A 22 -4.12 5.99 -3.79
N GLY A 23 -5.29 5.91 -3.13
CA GLY A 23 -6.41 6.82 -3.29
C GLY A 23 -7.42 6.40 -4.36
N HIS A 24 -7.00 5.61 -5.35
CA HIS A 24 -7.87 5.11 -6.43
C HIS A 24 -8.59 3.82 -6.03
N ASP A 25 -7.92 2.93 -5.32
CA ASP A 25 -8.53 1.74 -4.74
C ASP A 25 -8.87 1.92 -3.24
N THR A 26 -9.19 0.82 -2.57
CA THR A 26 -9.74 0.82 -1.20
C THR A 26 -8.78 0.29 -0.15
N TYR A 27 -7.58 -0.20 -0.51
CA TYR A 27 -6.73 -0.96 0.40
C TYR A 27 -5.21 -0.81 0.21
N HIS A 28 -4.72 -0.14 -0.84
CA HIS A 28 -3.30 0.17 -0.98
C HIS A 28 -2.92 1.47 -0.29
N HIS A 29 -1.74 1.45 0.33
CA HIS A 29 -1.16 2.57 1.06
C HIS A 29 0.32 2.71 0.76
N THR A 30 0.84 3.94 0.76
CA THR A 30 2.29 4.17 0.68
C THR A 30 3.00 3.80 1.98
N MET A 31 2.33 3.98 3.12
CA MET A 31 2.75 3.49 4.42
C MET A 31 1.62 2.73 5.10
N PHE A 32 1.93 1.57 5.66
CA PHE A 32 0.98 0.77 6.42
C PHE A 32 1.68 0.07 7.59
N GLU A 33 0.89 -0.36 8.56
CA GLU A 33 1.37 -1.17 9.65
C GLU A 33 1.27 -2.65 9.27
N MET A 34 2.37 -3.39 9.44
CA MET A 34 2.40 -4.83 9.21
C MET A 34 2.55 -5.55 10.54
N LEU A 35 1.53 -6.31 10.90
CA LEU A 35 1.58 -7.24 12.02
C LEU A 35 2.22 -8.55 11.56
N GLY A 36 3.13 -9.10 12.34
CA GLY A 36 3.82 -10.30 11.93
C GLY A 36 4.33 -11.17 13.05
N ASN A 37 4.68 -12.40 12.69
CA ASN A 37 5.43 -13.33 13.52
C ASN A 37 6.50 -14.02 12.68
N TRP A 38 7.65 -14.27 13.31
CA TRP A 38 8.82 -14.84 12.66
C TRP A 38 9.34 -16.04 13.45
N SER A 39 9.74 -17.08 12.72
CA SER A 39 10.40 -18.25 13.29
C SER A 39 11.69 -18.54 12.54
N PHE A 40 12.74 -18.78 13.27
CA PHE A 40 14.07 -19.12 12.74
C PHE A 40 14.42 -20.54 13.19
N GLY A 41 13.59 -21.53 12.76
CA GLY A 41 13.73 -22.94 13.04
C GLY A 41 12.99 -23.45 14.27
N ASP A 42 12.14 -22.65 14.93
CA ASP A 42 11.38 -23.07 16.12
C ASP A 42 10.04 -23.72 15.76
N TYR A 43 9.32 -23.18 14.78
CA TYR A 43 8.06 -23.70 14.24
C TYR A 43 7.98 -23.47 12.74
N PHE A 44 7.02 -24.12 12.07
CA PHE A 44 6.86 -23.98 10.63
C PHE A 44 5.38 -23.95 10.20
N LYS A 45 5.03 -24.46 9.03
CA LYS A 45 3.71 -24.32 8.39
C LYS A 45 2.54 -24.70 9.29
N LYS A 46 2.65 -25.86 9.98
CA LYS A 46 1.56 -26.40 10.80
C LYS A 46 1.15 -25.43 11.90
N GLU A 47 2.11 -24.97 12.66
CA GLU A 47 1.88 -24.06 13.77
C GLU A 47 1.45 -22.67 13.26
N ALA A 48 2.13 -22.16 12.21
CA ALA A 48 1.79 -20.86 11.63
C ALA A 48 0.35 -20.82 11.12
N ILE A 49 -0.10 -21.82 10.38
CA ILE A 49 -1.47 -21.95 9.87
C ILE A 49 -2.46 -22.10 11.02
N GLY A 50 -2.16 -22.99 11.99
CA GLY A 50 -3.04 -23.22 13.13
C GLY A 50 -3.23 -21.97 13.98
N TRP A 51 -2.17 -21.19 14.26
CA TRP A 51 -2.26 -19.95 15.02
C TRP A 51 -2.91 -18.81 14.24
N ALA A 52 -2.71 -18.76 12.92
CA ALA A 52 -3.41 -17.79 12.09
C ALA A 52 -4.92 -18.03 12.12
N TRP A 53 -5.35 -19.29 12.02
CA TRP A 53 -6.75 -19.66 12.16
C TRP A 53 -7.31 -19.33 13.54
N GLU A 54 -6.66 -19.79 14.60
CA GLU A 54 -7.05 -19.49 15.99
C GLU A 54 -7.22 -17.97 16.20
N TYR A 55 -6.25 -17.17 15.73
CA TYR A 55 -6.29 -15.73 15.91
C TYR A 55 -7.47 -15.10 15.16
N LEU A 56 -7.66 -15.41 13.88
CA LEU A 56 -8.71 -14.81 13.07
C LEU A 56 -10.11 -15.29 13.51
N VAL A 57 -10.28 -16.58 13.76
CA VAL A 57 -11.61 -17.19 13.98
C VAL A 57 -11.95 -17.26 15.47
N ASP A 58 -11.03 -17.76 16.30
CA ASP A 58 -11.35 -18.01 17.71
C ASP A 58 -11.16 -16.75 18.57
N VAL A 59 -10.21 -15.87 18.24
CA VAL A 59 -9.95 -14.64 18.98
C VAL A 59 -10.73 -13.48 18.38
N LEU A 60 -10.56 -13.19 17.10
CA LEU A 60 -11.16 -12.03 16.43
C LEU A 60 -12.60 -12.27 15.95
N LYS A 61 -13.09 -13.51 15.99
CA LYS A 61 -14.48 -13.91 15.64
C LYS A 61 -14.86 -13.59 14.20
N ILE A 62 -13.91 -13.64 13.28
CA ILE A 62 -14.21 -13.56 11.84
C ILE A 62 -14.94 -14.85 11.43
N ASP A 63 -16.01 -14.71 10.64
CA ASP A 63 -16.79 -15.86 10.18
C ASP A 63 -15.95 -16.73 9.22
N PRO A 64 -15.73 -18.02 9.53
CA PRO A 64 -14.94 -18.93 8.68
C PRO A 64 -15.44 -19.04 7.23
N LYS A 65 -16.77 -18.87 7.00
CA LYS A 65 -17.37 -18.95 5.67
C LYS A 65 -16.87 -17.86 4.72
N ASP A 66 -16.34 -16.75 5.26
CA ASP A 66 -15.86 -15.60 4.50
C ASP A 66 -14.36 -15.68 4.23
N LEU A 67 -13.67 -16.67 4.79
CA LEU A 67 -12.23 -16.85 4.66
C LEU A 67 -11.86 -17.83 3.54
N TYR A 68 -10.82 -17.49 2.80
CA TYR A 68 -10.19 -18.31 1.77
C TYR A 68 -8.69 -18.35 2.01
N ALA A 69 -8.07 -19.48 1.70
CA ALA A 69 -6.62 -19.61 1.72
C ALA A 69 -6.09 -19.93 0.31
N THR A 70 -4.96 -19.35 -0.06
CA THR A 70 -4.22 -19.77 -1.25
C THR A 70 -3.03 -20.62 -0.85
N VAL A 71 -2.61 -21.51 -1.73
CA VAL A 71 -1.37 -22.29 -1.60
C VAL A 71 -0.62 -22.25 -2.93
N PHE A 72 0.69 -22.28 -2.88
CA PHE A 72 1.54 -22.28 -4.07
C PHE A 72 1.23 -23.49 -4.97
N GLU A 73 0.89 -23.22 -6.24
CA GLU A 73 0.53 -24.27 -7.21
C GLU A 73 1.73 -25.05 -7.78
N GLY A 74 2.94 -24.58 -7.50
CA GLY A 74 4.17 -25.11 -8.08
C GLY A 74 4.68 -24.28 -9.25
N SER A 75 5.91 -24.59 -9.69
CA SER A 75 6.55 -24.07 -10.89
C SER A 75 7.39 -25.16 -11.53
N PRO A 76 6.84 -25.91 -12.51
CA PRO A 76 7.58 -26.99 -13.17
C PRO A 76 8.89 -26.51 -13.82
N GLU A 77 8.92 -25.29 -14.31
CA GLU A 77 10.11 -24.65 -14.92
C GLU A 77 11.29 -24.53 -13.95
N GLU A 78 10.99 -24.37 -12.65
CA GLU A 78 12.00 -24.29 -11.59
C GLU A 78 12.11 -25.60 -10.79
N GLY A 79 11.37 -26.65 -11.19
CA GLY A 79 11.35 -27.94 -10.49
C GLY A 79 10.67 -27.86 -9.12
N LEU A 80 9.76 -26.89 -8.92
CA LEU A 80 9.02 -26.71 -7.69
C LEU A 80 7.65 -27.36 -7.78
N GLU A 81 7.32 -28.17 -6.80
CA GLU A 81 6.02 -28.82 -6.68
C GLU A 81 4.99 -27.92 -5.96
N ARG A 82 3.71 -28.27 -6.13
CA ARG A 82 2.62 -27.66 -5.36
C ARG A 82 2.83 -27.84 -3.87
N ASP A 83 2.51 -26.83 -3.07
CA ASP A 83 2.59 -26.91 -1.61
C ASP A 83 1.41 -27.72 -1.01
N ASN A 84 1.48 -29.04 -1.21
CA ASN A 84 0.49 -29.98 -0.68
C ASN A 84 0.52 -30.07 0.85
N GLU A 85 1.66 -29.73 1.47
CA GLU A 85 1.78 -29.71 2.93
C GLU A 85 0.91 -28.59 3.53
N ALA A 86 1.03 -27.35 3.03
CA ALA A 86 0.19 -26.25 3.46
C ALA A 86 -1.30 -26.52 3.19
N ALA A 87 -1.63 -27.06 2.01
CA ALA A 87 -3.00 -27.44 1.68
C ALA A 87 -3.59 -28.44 2.69
N SER A 88 -2.82 -29.45 3.09
CA SER A 88 -3.27 -30.46 4.06
C SER A 88 -3.54 -29.89 5.46
N TYR A 89 -2.81 -28.84 5.86
CA TYR A 89 -3.07 -28.17 7.12
C TYR A 89 -4.33 -27.29 7.04
N TRP A 90 -4.56 -26.59 5.92
CA TRP A 90 -5.77 -25.80 5.70
C TRP A 90 -7.04 -26.68 5.61
N GLU A 91 -6.96 -27.90 5.07
CA GLU A 91 -8.09 -28.86 5.00
C GLU A 91 -8.64 -29.25 6.38
N GLN A 92 -7.91 -28.98 7.47
CA GLN A 92 -8.39 -29.18 8.84
C GLN A 92 -9.37 -28.09 9.29
N PHE A 93 -9.38 -26.95 8.62
CA PHE A 93 -10.11 -25.76 9.00
C PHE A 93 -11.10 -25.27 7.93
N LEU A 94 -10.72 -25.36 6.67
CA LEU A 94 -11.48 -24.84 5.54
C LEU A 94 -12.00 -25.96 4.64
N PRO A 95 -13.19 -25.79 4.03
CA PRO A 95 -13.63 -26.68 2.98
C PRO A 95 -12.71 -26.55 1.74
N LYS A 96 -12.66 -27.62 0.93
CA LYS A 96 -11.71 -27.71 -0.20
C LYS A 96 -11.86 -26.60 -1.24
N ASP A 97 -13.06 -26.10 -1.45
CA ASP A 97 -13.38 -25.02 -2.38
C ASP A 97 -13.00 -23.63 -1.84
N HIS A 98 -12.58 -23.53 -0.57
CA HIS A 98 -11.96 -22.35 0.02
C HIS A 98 -10.42 -22.40 0.04
N ILE A 99 -9.82 -23.50 -0.46
CA ILE A 99 -8.36 -23.66 -0.56
C ILE A 99 -7.96 -23.61 -2.03
N LEU A 100 -7.39 -22.50 -2.47
CA LEU A 100 -7.15 -22.22 -3.87
C LEU A 100 -5.67 -22.33 -4.22
N ASN A 101 -5.38 -22.63 -5.48
CA ASN A 101 -4.02 -22.59 -5.99
C ASN A 101 -3.67 -21.15 -6.39
N GLY A 102 -2.50 -20.69 -5.99
CA GLY A 102 -1.92 -19.43 -6.43
C GLY A 102 -0.63 -19.66 -7.21
N ASN A 103 -0.43 -18.84 -8.21
CA ASN A 103 0.72 -18.91 -9.10
C ASN A 103 2.00 -18.41 -8.39
N LYS A 104 3.13 -18.45 -9.09
CA LYS A 104 4.41 -18.01 -8.54
C LYS A 104 4.42 -16.52 -8.18
N HIS A 105 3.71 -15.67 -8.91
CA HIS A 105 3.65 -14.24 -8.63
C HIS A 105 2.99 -13.96 -7.28
N ASP A 106 1.91 -14.67 -6.97
CA ASP A 106 1.11 -14.43 -5.77
C ASP A 106 1.62 -15.28 -4.58
N ASN A 107 1.98 -16.55 -4.83
CA ASN A 107 2.25 -17.52 -3.75
C ASN A 107 3.69 -18.04 -3.67
N PHE A 108 4.67 -17.33 -4.25
CA PHE A 108 6.09 -17.61 -4.03
C PHE A 108 6.85 -16.31 -3.73
N TRP A 109 7.13 -16.10 -2.45
CA TRP A 109 7.78 -14.88 -2.00
C TRP A 109 9.30 -14.93 -2.23
N GLU A 110 9.84 -13.83 -2.72
CA GLU A 110 11.27 -13.63 -2.95
C GLU A 110 11.71 -12.30 -2.36
N MET A 111 12.80 -12.29 -1.59
CA MET A 111 13.35 -11.06 -1.02
C MET A 111 13.83 -10.07 -2.09
N GLY A 112 14.30 -10.60 -3.21
CA GLY A 112 14.80 -9.87 -4.37
C GLY A 112 15.27 -10.84 -5.45
N ASP A 113 16.17 -10.39 -6.33
CA ASP A 113 16.75 -11.24 -7.36
C ASP A 113 17.61 -12.37 -6.77
N THR A 114 18.10 -12.19 -5.55
CA THR A 114 18.84 -13.19 -4.76
C THR A 114 18.43 -13.11 -3.30
N GLY A 115 18.61 -14.21 -2.56
CA GLY A 115 18.35 -14.27 -1.13
C GLY A 115 17.27 -15.27 -0.73
N PRO A 116 16.84 -15.24 0.53
CA PRO A 116 15.82 -16.14 1.04
C PRO A 116 14.51 -16.04 0.24
N CYS A 117 13.91 -17.20 -0.03
CA CYS A 117 12.65 -17.29 -0.76
C CYS A 117 11.91 -18.60 -0.40
N GLY A 118 10.66 -18.68 -0.80
CA GLY A 118 9.85 -19.89 -0.61
C GLY A 118 8.38 -19.70 -0.92
N PRO A 119 7.62 -20.79 -0.95
CA PRO A 119 6.17 -20.71 -1.12
C PRO A 119 5.53 -19.92 0.02
N CYS A 120 4.40 -19.33 -0.26
CA CYS A 120 3.59 -18.67 0.75
C CYS A 120 2.11 -19.07 0.62
N SER A 121 1.37 -18.78 1.67
CA SER A 121 -0.06 -18.99 1.77
C SER A 121 -0.72 -17.71 2.22
N GLU A 122 -1.60 -17.18 1.39
CA GLU A 122 -2.34 -15.96 1.70
C GLU A 122 -3.69 -16.32 2.30
N ILE A 123 -4.15 -15.51 3.24
CA ILE A 123 -5.50 -15.58 3.79
C ILE A 123 -6.27 -14.39 3.24
N HIS A 124 -7.36 -14.68 2.55
CA HIS A 124 -8.26 -13.70 1.96
C HIS A 124 -9.58 -13.65 2.70
N ILE A 125 -10.22 -12.50 2.69
CA ILE A 125 -11.57 -12.33 3.20
C ILE A 125 -12.51 -11.81 2.10
N ASP A 126 -13.69 -12.40 2.03
CA ASP A 126 -14.81 -11.91 1.23
C ASP A 126 -15.76 -11.10 2.11
N SER A 127 -15.68 -9.79 2.02
CA SER A 127 -16.50 -8.86 2.81
C SER A 127 -17.75 -8.37 2.08
N ARG A 128 -18.15 -9.04 0.98
CA ARG A 128 -19.37 -8.72 0.22
C ARG A 128 -20.63 -9.13 0.97
N SER A 129 -21.75 -8.60 0.53
CA SER A 129 -23.07 -9.04 1.02
C SER A 129 -23.36 -10.50 0.65
N GLU A 130 -24.27 -11.16 1.39
CA GLU A 130 -24.68 -12.53 1.11
C GLU A 130 -25.34 -12.67 -0.27
N GLU A 131 -26.03 -11.63 -0.74
CA GLU A 131 -26.63 -11.58 -2.07
C GLU A 131 -25.58 -11.58 -3.18
N GLU A 132 -24.49 -10.83 -3.01
CA GLU A 132 -23.38 -10.80 -3.96
C GLU A 132 -22.59 -12.11 -3.96
N LYS A 133 -22.37 -12.72 -2.77
CA LYS A 133 -21.73 -14.04 -2.64
C LYS A 133 -22.54 -15.14 -3.30
N ALA A 134 -23.89 -15.05 -3.23
CA ALA A 134 -24.76 -16.02 -3.88
C ALA A 134 -24.73 -15.91 -5.42
N GLN A 135 -24.44 -14.74 -5.97
CA GLN A 135 -24.32 -14.52 -7.42
C GLN A 135 -22.98 -15.03 -7.96
N ILE A 136 -21.90 -14.68 -7.29
CA ILE A 136 -20.53 -15.08 -7.65
C ILE A 136 -19.83 -15.58 -6.38
N PRO A 137 -19.52 -16.87 -6.26
CA PRO A 137 -18.78 -17.40 -5.14
C PRO A 137 -17.41 -16.72 -4.96
N GLY A 138 -17.01 -16.51 -3.71
CA GLY A 138 -15.78 -15.77 -3.38
C GLY A 138 -14.51 -16.41 -3.92
N ASN A 139 -14.47 -17.75 -4.03
CA ASN A 139 -13.35 -18.48 -4.61
C ASN A 139 -13.05 -18.12 -6.09
N GLN A 140 -14.00 -17.53 -6.80
CA GLN A 140 -13.78 -17.03 -8.16
C GLN A 140 -13.16 -15.64 -8.22
N LEU A 141 -13.13 -14.93 -7.07
CA LEU A 141 -12.69 -13.54 -6.97
C LEU A 141 -11.36 -13.37 -6.20
N VAL A 142 -10.88 -14.41 -5.54
CA VAL A 142 -9.56 -14.41 -4.90
C VAL A 142 -8.47 -14.14 -5.95
N ASN A 143 -7.56 -13.19 -5.69
CA ASN A 143 -6.52 -12.73 -6.61
C ASN A 143 -7.05 -12.27 -7.99
N LYS A 144 -8.20 -11.56 -7.98
CA LYS A 144 -8.83 -10.96 -9.17
C LYS A 144 -9.08 -9.45 -9.00
N ASP A 145 -8.32 -8.79 -8.15
CA ASP A 145 -8.40 -7.34 -7.88
C ASP A 145 -9.80 -6.86 -7.46
N HIS A 146 -10.59 -7.76 -6.83
CA HIS A 146 -11.91 -7.38 -6.35
C HIS A 146 -11.80 -6.56 -5.06
N PRO A 147 -12.40 -5.35 -4.97
CA PRO A 147 -12.22 -4.42 -3.86
C PRO A 147 -12.73 -4.93 -2.49
N GLN A 148 -13.51 -5.99 -2.47
CA GLN A 148 -14.07 -6.59 -1.25
C GLN A 148 -13.69 -8.07 -1.05
N VAL A 149 -12.87 -8.65 -1.93
CA VAL A 149 -12.27 -9.99 -1.74
C VAL A 149 -10.77 -9.80 -1.73
N ILE A 150 -10.22 -9.54 -0.55
CA ILE A 150 -8.85 -9.04 -0.39
C ILE A 150 -8.01 -9.95 0.48
N GLU A 151 -6.72 -10.02 0.17
CA GLU A 151 -5.71 -10.58 1.06
C GLU A 151 -5.61 -9.73 2.34
N ILE A 152 -5.64 -10.40 3.50
CA ILE A 152 -5.43 -9.77 4.81
C ILE A 152 -4.14 -10.23 5.49
N TRP A 153 -3.66 -11.43 5.19
CA TRP A 153 -2.47 -12.01 5.82
C TRP A 153 -1.70 -12.90 4.85
N ASN A 154 -0.40 -12.72 4.73
CA ASN A 154 0.50 -13.59 3.97
C ASN A 154 1.41 -14.37 4.94
N LEU A 155 1.40 -15.71 4.82
CA LEU A 155 2.24 -16.62 5.59
C LEU A 155 3.36 -17.14 4.67
N VAL A 156 4.57 -16.61 4.82
CA VAL A 156 5.71 -16.97 4.00
C VAL A 156 6.49 -18.11 4.64
N PHE A 157 6.73 -19.16 3.87
CA PHE A 157 7.44 -20.39 4.26
C PHE A 157 8.80 -20.45 3.57
N MET A 158 9.78 -19.69 4.09
CA MET A 158 11.11 -19.65 3.48
C MET A 158 11.83 -20.97 3.66
N GLN A 159 12.14 -21.62 2.54
CA GLN A 159 12.80 -22.91 2.48
C GLN A 159 14.06 -22.89 1.64
N PHE A 160 14.23 -21.86 0.79
CA PHE A 160 15.28 -21.78 -0.20
C PHE A 160 16.05 -20.47 -0.11
N ASN A 161 17.24 -20.47 -0.68
CA ASN A 161 18.03 -19.29 -1.00
C ASN A 161 18.24 -19.24 -2.53
N ARG A 162 17.78 -18.16 -3.18
CA ARG A 162 18.03 -17.95 -4.60
C ARG A 162 19.42 -17.38 -4.81
N LYS A 163 20.22 -18.06 -5.63
CA LYS A 163 21.57 -17.64 -6.01
C LYS A 163 21.57 -16.70 -7.21
N ALA A 164 22.70 -16.05 -7.46
CA ALA A 164 22.88 -15.14 -8.59
C ALA A 164 22.73 -15.81 -9.98
N ASP A 165 22.93 -17.12 -10.07
CA ASP A 165 22.69 -17.91 -11.28
C ASP A 165 21.23 -18.36 -11.47
N GLY A 166 20.34 -17.95 -10.55
CA GLY A 166 18.93 -18.30 -10.53
C GLY A 166 18.61 -19.64 -9.85
N SER A 167 19.62 -20.45 -9.48
CA SER A 167 19.41 -21.73 -8.81
C SER A 167 18.90 -21.57 -7.38
N LEU A 168 18.15 -22.57 -6.90
CA LEU A 168 17.62 -22.62 -5.54
C LEU A 168 18.46 -23.61 -4.70
N GLU A 169 18.89 -23.16 -3.53
CA GLU A 169 19.54 -23.98 -2.52
C GLU A 169 18.68 -24.04 -1.26
N GLY A 170 18.51 -25.24 -0.68
CA GLY A 170 17.76 -25.38 0.56
C GLY A 170 18.40 -24.62 1.72
N LEU A 171 17.61 -23.91 2.49
CA LEU A 171 18.06 -23.23 3.71
C LEU A 171 18.41 -24.27 4.80
N PRO A 172 19.42 -24.00 5.63
CA PRO A 172 19.82 -24.91 6.72
C PRO A 172 18.74 -25.07 7.80
N ALA A 173 17.84 -24.09 7.92
CA ALA A 173 16.67 -24.16 8.77
C ALA A 173 15.49 -23.53 8.04
N LYS A 174 14.31 -24.08 8.26
CA LYS A 174 13.05 -23.53 7.73
C LYS A 174 12.67 -22.28 8.53
N VAL A 175 12.23 -21.24 7.83
CA VAL A 175 11.91 -19.94 8.43
C VAL A 175 10.48 -19.57 8.12
N ILE A 176 9.80 -19.02 9.11
CA ILE A 176 8.50 -18.37 8.95
C ILE A 176 8.71 -16.85 8.97
N ASP A 177 8.10 -16.20 7.99
CA ASP A 177 7.90 -14.75 7.95
C ASP A 177 6.45 -14.48 7.59
N THR A 178 5.72 -13.77 8.42
CA THR A 178 4.32 -13.47 8.13
C THR A 178 4.07 -11.98 8.14
N GLY A 179 3.17 -11.53 7.27
CA GLY A 179 2.76 -10.14 7.20
C GLY A 179 1.25 -10.00 7.07
N MET A 180 0.62 -9.43 8.09
CA MET A 180 -0.80 -9.10 8.09
C MET A 180 -0.97 -7.58 8.06
N GLY A 181 -1.72 -7.08 7.07
CA GLY A 181 -2.01 -5.65 6.96
C GLY A 181 -2.94 -5.20 8.09
N PHE A 182 -2.44 -4.32 8.98
CA PHE A 182 -3.24 -3.79 10.09
C PHE A 182 -4.47 -3.06 9.59
N GLU A 183 -4.34 -2.16 8.62
CA GLU A 183 -5.45 -1.39 8.06
C GLU A 183 -6.51 -2.29 7.41
N ARG A 184 -6.09 -3.37 6.73
CA ARG A 184 -7.00 -4.37 6.14
C ARG A 184 -7.72 -5.18 7.21
N LEU A 185 -7.03 -5.54 8.29
CA LEU A 185 -7.63 -6.22 9.43
C LEU A 185 -8.66 -5.33 10.14
N VAL A 186 -8.31 -4.07 10.43
CA VAL A 186 -9.22 -3.10 11.06
C VAL A 186 -10.47 -2.89 10.21
N ARG A 187 -10.32 -2.74 8.91
CA ARG A 187 -11.44 -2.67 7.96
C ARG A 187 -12.39 -3.85 8.12
N THR A 188 -11.82 -5.06 8.17
CA THR A 188 -12.59 -6.30 8.35
C THR A 188 -13.36 -6.31 9.66
N LEU A 189 -12.69 -5.98 10.78
CA LEU A 189 -13.27 -5.99 12.11
C LEU A 189 -14.36 -4.92 12.29
N GLN A 190 -14.22 -3.78 11.60
CA GLN A 190 -15.21 -2.71 11.62
C GLN A 190 -16.32 -2.86 10.59
N GLY A 191 -16.31 -3.95 9.80
CA GLY A 191 -17.31 -4.22 8.76
C GLY A 191 -17.37 -3.13 7.69
N LYS A 192 -16.19 -2.58 7.29
CA LYS A 192 -16.07 -1.53 6.28
C LYS A 192 -15.69 -2.10 4.92
N THR A 193 -16.01 -1.37 3.86
CA THR A 193 -15.68 -1.74 2.48
C THR A 193 -14.42 -1.06 1.94
N SER A 194 -13.86 -0.15 2.70
CA SER A 194 -12.60 0.54 2.42
C SER A 194 -11.79 0.77 3.69
N ASN A 195 -10.47 0.68 3.60
CA ASN A 195 -9.58 1.06 4.71
C ASN A 195 -9.80 2.52 5.12
N TYR A 196 -10.10 3.38 4.15
CA TYR A 196 -10.36 4.80 4.37
C TYR A 196 -11.64 5.08 5.17
N ASP A 197 -12.56 4.11 5.29
CA ASP A 197 -13.81 4.25 6.05
C ASP A 197 -13.66 3.84 7.53
N THR A 198 -12.46 3.42 7.92
CA THR A 198 -12.14 3.04 9.31
C THR A 198 -11.76 4.26 10.15
N ASP A 199 -11.74 4.09 11.46
CA ASP A 199 -11.30 5.10 12.43
C ASP A 199 -9.81 5.47 12.27
N VAL A 200 -9.02 4.65 11.58
CA VAL A 200 -7.63 4.95 11.23
C VAL A 200 -7.53 6.17 10.30
N PHE A 201 -8.45 6.32 9.35
CA PHE A 201 -8.40 7.38 8.34
C PHE A 201 -9.49 8.44 8.47
N GLN A 202 -10.66 8.12 9.05
CA GLN A 202 -11.79 9.02 9.09
C GLN A 202 -11.52 10.36 9.79
N PRO A 203 -10.76 10.44 10.91
CA PRO A 203 -10.41 11.73 11.50
C PRO A 203 -9.63 12.63 10.54
N MET A 204 -8.70 12.05 9.78
CA MET A 204 -7.90 12.77 8.81
C MET A 204 -8.73 13.22 7.60
N LEU A 205 -9.55 12.34 7.04
CA LEU A 205 -10.45 12.68 5.92
C LEU A 205 -11.43 13.78 6.30
N LYS A 206 -11.97 13.76 7.51
CA LYS A 206 -12.85 14.82 8.03
C LYS A 206 -12.12 16.16 8.11
N ALA A 207 -10.92 16.18 8.65
CA ALA A 207 -10.12 17.41 8.74
C ALA A 207 -9.77 17.98 7.35
N ILE A 208 -9.44 17.13 6.38
CA ILE A 208 -9.18 17.54 4.99
C ILE A 208 -10.44 18.10 4.34
N ALA A 209 -11.58 17.42 4.52
CA ALA A 209 -12.87 17.85 3.98
C ALA A 209 -13.30 19.22 4.53
N GLU A 210 -13.19 19.43 5.84
CA GLU A 210 -13.47 20.72 6.50
C GLU A 210 -12.56 21.84 5.96
N MET A 211 -11.26 21.57 5.80
CA MET A 211 -10.29 22.51 5.26
C MET A 211 -10.60 22.89 3.80
N ALA A 212 -11.08 21.94 3.01
CA ALA A 212 -11.43 22.13 1.61
C ALA A 212 -12.85 22.65 1.39
N GLY A 213 -13.67 22.78 2.45
CA GLY A 213 -15.09 23.19 2.35
C GLY A 213 -15.93 22.20 1.54
N THR A 214 -15.65 20.88 1.66
CA THR A 214 -16.33 19.81 0.93
C THR A 214 -16.75 18.68 1.89
N THR A 215 -17.38 17.64 1.34
CA THR A 215 -17.77 16.45 2.11
C THR A 215 -17.24 15.22 1.42
N TYR A 216 -16.61 14.31 2.16
CA TYR A 216 -16.14 13.01 1.67
C TYR A 216 -17.32 12.12 1.27
N GLY A 217 -17.20 11.42 0.15
CA GLY A 217 -18.23 10.52 -0.38
C GLY A 217 -19.21 11.16 -1.37
N GLN A 218 -18.99 12.42 -1.79
CA GLN A 218 -19.89 13.13 -2.72
C GLN A 218 -19.30 13.35 -4.12
N ASP A 219 -17.98 13.39 -4.25
CA ASP A 219 -17.28 13.66 -5.52
C ASP A 219 -16.04 12.77 -5.60
N ASN A 220 -16.05 11.82 -6.54
CA ASN A 220 -15.00 10.82 -6.65
C ASN A 220 -13.60 11.42 -6.82
N GLN A 221 -13.44 12.51 -7.56
CA GLN A 221 -12.11 13.14 -7.74
C GLN A 221 -11.62 13.80 -6.45
N LYS A 222 -12.52 14.45 -5.73
CA LYS A 222 -12.21 15.03 -4.41
C LYS A 222 -11.94 13.94 -3.39
N ASP A 223 -12.70 12.85 -3.42
CA ASP A 223 -12.51 11.71 -2.52
C ASP A 223 -11.14 11.06 -2.74
N ILE A 224 -10.74 10.85 -3.99
CA ILE A 224 -9.39 10.37 -4.34
C ILE A 224 -8.34 11.34 -3.78
N ALA A 225 -8.49 12.64 -4.00
CA ALA A 225 -7.56 13.63 -3.49
C ALA A 225 -7.45 13.60 -1.96
N MET A 226 -8.56 13.48 -1.25
CA MET A 226 -8.58 13.38 0.20
C MET A 226 -7.91 12.10 0.70
N ARG A 227 -8.11 10.95 0.04
CA ARG A 227 -7.45 9.67 0.37
C ARG A 227 -5.94 9.76 0.15
N VAL A 228 -5.50 10.31 -0.98
CA VAL A 228 -4.06 10.53 -1.27
C VAL A 228 -3.41 11.37 -0.19
N ILE A 229 -4.04 12.48 0.21
CA ILE A 229 -3.49 13.37 1.24
C ILE A 229 -3.45 12.67 2.59
N ALA A 230 -4.53 11.96 2.97
CA ALA A 230 -4.62 11.24 4.24
C ALA A 230 -3.57 10.12 4.36
N ASP A 231 -3.31 9.41 3.28
CA ASP A 231 -2.24 8.40 3.21
C ASP A 231 -0.86 9.06 3.29
N HIS A 232 -0.61 10.07 2.46
CA HIS A 232 0.72 10.63 2.28
C HIS A 232 1.20 11.43 3.49
N ILE A 233 0.32 12.08 4.24
CA ILE A 233 0.73 12.78 5.48
C ILE A 233 1.28 11.79 6.52
N ARG A 234 0.72 10.58 6.63
CA ARG A 234 1.25 9.51 7.47
C ARG A 234 2.67 9.16 7.03
N THR A 235 2.84 8.83 5.76
CA THR A 235 4.13 8.46 5.18
C THR A 235 5.21 9.51 5.41
N ILE A 236 4.90 10.77 5.14
CA ILE A 236 5.86 11.88 5.25
C ILE A 236 6.23 12.14 6.70
N ALA A 237 5.24 12.19 7.60
CA ALA A 237 5.47 12.46 9.01
C ALA A 237 6.34 11.38 9.67
N PHE A 238 6.03 10.10 9.45
CA PHE A 238 6.82 8.98 9.97
C PHE A 238 8.22 8.92 9.37
N SER A 239 8.36 9.15 8.05
CA SER A 239 9.68 9.20 7.41
C SER A 239 10.57 10.30 7.99
N ILE A 240 10.02 11.50 8.24
CA ILE A 240 10.77 12.60 8.87
C ILE A 240 11.14 12.22 10.30
N THR A 241 10.21 11.60 11.04
CA THR A 241 10.45 11.11 12.41
C THR A 241 11.62 10.12 12.46
N ASP A 242 11.75 9.26 11.46
CA ASP A 242 12.86 8.31 11.32
C ASP A 242 14.14 8.93 10.71
N GLY A 243 14.17 10.26 10.53
CA GLY A 243 15.33 11.00 10.04
C GLY A 243 15.47 11.04 8.52
N GLN A 244 14.47 10.57 7.76
CA GLN A 244 14.47 10.65 6.30
C GLN A 244 13.84 11.95 5.83
N LEU A 245 14.67 12.97 5.64
CA LEU A 245 14.20 14.29 5.18
C LEU A 245 14.01 14.32 3.65
N PRO A 246 13.01 15.08 3.15
CA PRO A 246 12.87 15.35 1.73
C PRO A 246 14.16 15.94 1.13
N SER A 247 14.62 15.38 0.00
CA SER A 247 15.85 15.82 -0.66
C SER A 247 15.80 15.58 -2.18
N ASN A 248 16.91 15.90 -2.88
CA ASN A 248 17.02 15.68 -4.33
C ASN A 248 17.56 14.30 -4.71
N ALA A 249 17.88 13.44 -3.74
CA ALA A 249 18.52 12.14 -4.00
C ALA A 249 18.09 11.06 -3.01
N LYS A 250 18.25 9.79 -3.42
CA LYS A 250 18.04 8.58 -2.60
C LYS A 250 16.64 8.55 -1.96
N ALA A 251 16.53 8.06 -0.73
CA ALA A 251 15.26 7.97 0.00
C ALA A 251 14.56 9.33 0.16
N GLY A 252 15.32 10.41 0.40
CA GLY A 252 14.73 11.74 0.52
C GLY A 252 14.04 12.24 -0.75
N TYR A 253 14.50 11.82 -1.94
CA TYR A 253 13.79 12.11 -3.20
C TYR A 253 12.43 11.42 -3.25
N VAL A 254 12.34 10.19 -2.79
CA VAL A 254 11.07 9.45 -2.72
C VAL A 254 10.08 10.16 -1.79
N ILE A 255 10.53 10.57 -0.59
CA ILE A 255 9.68 11.31 0.37
C ILE A 255 9.22 12.65 -0.23
N ARG A 256 10.12 13.37 -0.90
CA ARG A 256 9.77 14.62 -1.60
C ARG A 256 8.74 14.41 -2.69
N ARG A 257 8.84 13.32 -3.47
CA ARG A 257 7.90 12.94 -4.52
C ARG A 257 6.49 12.69 -3.94
N ILE A 258 6.40 11.96 -2.83
CA ILE A 258 5.15 11.69 -2.13
C ILE A 258 4.50 12.98 -1.63
N LEU A 259 5.28 13.86 -0.99
CA LEU A 259 4.81 15.17 -0.53
C LEU A 259 4.26 16.00 -1.69
N ARG A 260 5.01 16.13 -2.78
CA ARG A 260 4.59 16.88 -3.96
C ARG A 260 3.35 16.32 -4.62
N ARG A 261 3.19 14.98 -4.63
CA ARG A 261 1.96 14.34 -5.11
C ARG A 261 0.76 14.79 -4.29
N ALA A 262 0.82 14.76 -2.97
CA ALA A 262 -0.26 15.19 -2.09
C ALA A 262 -0.58 16.68 -2.25
N VAL A 263 0.43 17.54 -2.30
CA VAL A 263 0.25 18.99 -2.52
C VAL A 263 -0.44 19.26 -3.85
N ARG A 264 -0.06 18.57 -4.92
CA ARG A 264 -0.71 18.70 -6.23
C ARG A 264 -2.19 18.29 -6.17
N TYR A 265 -2.52 17.18 -5.53
CA TYR A 265 -3.91 16.76 -5.38
C TYR A 265 -4.72 17.80 -4.61
N GLY A 266 -4.19 18.35 -3.52
CA GLY A 266 -4.82 19.43 -2.78
C GLY A 266 -5.00 20.70 -3.63
N TYR A 267 -3.98 21.08 -4.38
CA TYR A 267 -4.04 22.25 -5.27
C TYR A 267 -5.06 22.09 -6.40
N THR A 268 -5.05 20.94 -7.07
CA THR A 268 -5.86 20.70 -8.29
C THR A 268 -7.31 20.44 -7.97
N PHE A 269 -7.59 19.57 -6.99
CA PHE A 269 -8.95 19.05 -6.77
C PHE A 269 -9.66 19.65 -5.54
N LEU A 270 -8.87 20.15 -4.55
CA LEU A 270 -9.44 20.70 -3.31
C LEU A 270 -9.24 22.20 -3.15
N GLY A 271 -8.72 22.87 -4.18
CA GLY A 271 -8.55 24.34 -4.18
C GLY A 271 -7.51 24.87 -3.17
N GLN A 272 -6.63 24.02 -2.64
CA GLN A 272 -5.62 24.42 -1.67
C GLN A 272 -4.46 25.14 -2.36
N LYS A 273 -4.52 26.46 -2.42
CA LYS A 273 -3.52 27.32 -3.10
C LYS A 273 -2.35 27.75 -2.22
N GLN A 274 -2.40 27.44 -0.93
CA GLN A 274 -1.37 27.71 0.07
C GLN A 274 -0.98 26.43 0.79
N ALA A 275 0.17 26.44 1.47
CA ALA A 275 0.61 25.31 2.29
C ALA A 275 -0.46 24.92 3.33
N PHE A 276 -0.83 23.67 3.35
CA PHE A 276 -1.94 23.14 4.16
C PHE A 276 -1.63 21.81 4.86
N MET A 277 -0.78 20.95 4.28
CA MET A 277 -0.52 19.60 4.81
C MET A 277 0.06 19.63 6.24
N TYR A 278 0.95 20.58 6.52
CA TYR A 278 1.52 20.72 7.87
C TYR A 278 0.45 20.95 8.95
N LYS A 279 -0.70 21.54 8.58
CA LYS A 279 -1.84 21.77 9.48
C LYS A 279 -2.60 20.47 9.83
N LEU A 280 -2.39 19.40 9.09
CA LEU A 280 -2.97 18.09 9.35
C LEU A 280 -2.17 17.27 10.38
N LEU A 281 -0.94 17.66 10.69
CA LEU A 281 -0.10 16.94 11.63
C LEU A 281 -0.70 16.81 13.04
N PRO A 282 -1.36 17.83 13.62
CA PRO A 282 -2.03 17.68 14.90
C PRO A 282 -3.08 16.56 14.93
N VAL A 283 -3.85 16.40 13.84
CA VAL A 283 -4.85 15.33 13.72
C VAL A 283 -4.17 13.96 13.66
N LEU A 284 -3.05 13.84 12.94
CA LEU A 284 -2.27 12.61 12.91
C LEU A 284 -1.73 12.25 14.30
N ILE A 285 -1.20 13.22 15.04
CA ILE A 285 -0.69 13.02 16.40
C ILE A 285 -1.81 12.62 17.35
N GLU A 286 -2.98 13.23 17.26
CA GLU A 286 -4.15 12.84 18.07
C GLU A 286 -4.57 11.38 17.80
N ASN A 287 -4.52 10.96 16.54
CA ASN A 287 -4.94 9.62 16.14
C ASN A 287 -3.90 8.53 16.41
N MET A 288 -2.62 8.80 16.23
CA MET A 288 -1.53 7.80 16.28
C MET A 288 -0.48 8.07 17.37
N GLY A 289 -0.48 9.25 17.99
CA GLY A 289 0.59 9.67 18.89
C GLY A 289 0.66 8.91 20.21
N GLU A 290 -0.39 8.22 20.64
CA GLU A 290 -0.33 7.33 21.81
C GLU A 290 0.54 6.10 21.52
N ALA A 291 0.34 5.48 20.37
CA ALA A 291 1.14 4.33 19.91
C ALA A 291 2.55 4.74 19.44
N TYR A 292 2.68 5.95 18.91
CA TYR A 292 3.93 6.49 18.32
C TYR A 292 4.27 7.87 18.91
N PRO A 293 4.74 7.92 20.18
CA PRO A 293 4.99 9.19 20.90
C PRO A 293 6.08 10.05 20.25
N GLU A 294 6.94 9.49 19.41
CA GLU A 294 7.97 10.18 18.65
C GLU A 294 7.37 11.20 17.65
N LEU A 295 6.17 10.98 17.13
CA LEU A 295 5.45 11.97 16.31
C LEU A 295 5.25 13.28 17.07
N ASN A 296 4.81 13.20 18.31
CA ASN A 296 4.62 14.37 19.15
C ASN A 296 5.95 14.99 19.58
N ALA A 297 6.96 14.17 19.87
CA ALA A 297 8.29 14.63 20.28
C ALA A 297 8.97 15.46 19.16
N GLN A 298 8.74 15.12 17.88
CA GLN A 298 9.33 15.80 16.73
C GLN A 298 8.35 16.72 16.00
N LYS A 299 7.20 17.04 16.56
CA LYS A 299 6.14 17.83 15.95
C LYS A 299 6.66 19.10 15.25
N ILE A 300 7.46 19.90 15.95
CA ILE A 300 7.99 21.17 15.42
C ILE A 300 8.85 20.95 14.16
N LEU A 301 9.69 19.91 14.17
CA LEU A 301 10.54 19.57 13.02
C LEU A 301 9.67 19.15 11.83
N ILE A 302 8.72 18.24 12.06
CA ILE A 302 7.84 17.72 11.00
C ILE A 302 7.03 18.85 10.38
N GLU A 303 6.38 19.69 11.18
CA GLU A 303 5.61 20.84 10.70
C GLU A 303 6.46 21.79 9.84
N LYS A 304 7.67 22.11 10.33
CA LYS A 304 8.57 23.02 9.62
C LYS A 304 9.01 22.45 8.28
N VAL A 305 9.45 21.19 8.26
CA VAL A 305 9.93 20.53 7.03
C VAL A 305 8.81 20.43 5.99
N ILE A 306 7.62 19.96 6.39
CA ILE A 306 6.49 19.87 5.48
C ILE A 306 6.14 21.24 4.92
N LYS A 307 5.99 22.24 5.77
CA LYS A 307 5.62 23.60 5.36
C LYS A 307 6.60 24.22 4.38
N GLU A 308 7.90 24.12 4.65
CA GLU A 308 8.96 24.67 3.78
C GLU A 308 8.96 23.98 2.39
N GLU A 309 8.81 22.67 2.33
CA GLU A 309 8.71 21.91 1.07
C GLU A 309 7.43 22.27 0.29
N GLU A 310 6.28 22.39 0.95
CA GLU A 310 5.02 22.82 0.33
C GLU A 310 5.14 24.21 -0.28
N GLU A 311 5.59 25.20 0.51
CA GLU A 311 5.74 26.58 0.06
C GLU A 311 6.72 26.67 -1.12
N SER A 312 7.82 25.91 -1.06
CA SER A 312 8.79 25.85 -2.14
C SER A 312 8.19 25.28 -3.42
N PHE A 313 7.43 24.19 -3.30
CA PHE A 313 6.83 23.54 -4.45
C PHE A 313 5.67 24.35 -5.06
N LEU A 314 4.81 24.95 -4.25
CA LEU A 314 3.68 25.76 -4.71
C LEU A 314 4.11 26.94 -5.57
N ARG A 315 5.30 27.52 -5.34
CA ARG A 315 5.84 28.62 -6.18
C ARG A 315 6.02 28.19 -7.65
N THR A 316 6.34 26.94 -7.92
CA THR A 316 6.57 26.42 -9.28
C THR A 316 5.37 25.66 -9.83
N LEU A 317 4.53 25.11 -8.97
CA LEU A 317 3.44 24.20 -9.32
C LEU A 317 2.41 24.89 -10.24
N GLU A 318 1.94 26.07 -9.89
CA GLU A 318 0.93 26.81 -10.67
C GLU A 318 1.39 27.06 -12.10
N THR A 319 2.62 27.55 -12.24
CA THR A 319 3.20 27.81 -13.56
C THR A 319 3.40 26.54 -14.35
N GLY A 320 3.92 25.49 -13.71
CA GLY A 320 4.15 24.18 -14.34
C GLY A 320 2.87 23.54 -14.83
N ILE A 321 1.82 23.47 -14.02
CA ILE A 321 0.51 22.93 -14.41
C ILE A 321 -0.04 23.69 -15.61
N ARG A 322 -0.09 25.01 -15.56
CA ARG A 322 -0.62 25.83 -16.66
C ARG A 322 0.12 25.60 -17.98
N LEU A 323 1.44 25.47 -17.93
CA LEU A 323 2.26 25.20 -19.11
C LEU A 323 2.05 23.78 -19.64
N LEU A 324 1.98 22.80 -18.76
CA LEU A 324 1.72 21.42 -19.13
C LEU A 324 0.31 21.25 -19.73
N ASP A 325 -0.71 21.86 -19.13
CA ASP A 325 -2.08 21.86 -19.68
C ASP A 325 -2.13 22.46 -21.10
N LYS A 326 -1.42 23.58 -21.30
CA LYS A 326 -1.30 24.17 -22.64
C LYS A 326 -0.63 23.19 -23.62
N THR A 327 0.49 22.58 -23.24
CA THR A 327 1.23 21.64 -24.09
C THR A 327 0.38 20.43 -24.43
N MET A 328 -0.38 19.86 -23.45
CA MET A 328 -1.31 18.75 -23.67
C MET A 328 -2.44 19.13 -24.64
N ASN A 329 -3.03 20.30 -24.46
CA ASN A 329 -4.10 20.79 -25.34
C ASN A 329 -3.60 21.01 -26.76
N ASP A 330 -2.42 21.61 -26.94
CA ASP A 330 -1.78 21.81 -28.23
C ASP A 330 -1.48 20.47 -28.93
N ALA A 331 -0.99 19.47 -28.19
CA ALA A 331 -0.75 18.11 -28.69
C ALA A 331 -2.05 17.42 -29.11
N LYS A 332 -3.09 17.46 -28.27
CA LYS A 332 -4.42 16.91 -28.60
C LYS A 332 -5.04 17.57 -29.83
N ALA A 333 -4.94 18.90 -29.95
CA ALA A 333 -5.41 19.65 -31.14
C ALA A 333 -4.65 19.27 -32.42
N ALA A 334 -3.37 18.90 -32.31
CA ALA A 334 -2.56 18.40 -33.41
C ALA A 334 -2.74 16.88 -33.67
N GLY A 335 -3.66 16.19 -32.97
CA GLY A 335 -3.89 14.76 -33.10
C GLY A 335 -2.75 13.88 -32.57
N LYS A 336 -1.87 14.43 -31.75
CA LYS A 336 -0.76 13.69 -31.13
C LYS A 336 -1.21 13.06 -29.81
N LYS A 337 -0.63 11.90 -29.48
CA LYS A 337 -0.83 11.19 -28.20
C LYS A 337 0.32 11.36 -27.22
N GLU A 338 1.26 12.25 -27.53
CA GLU A 338 2.46 12.47 -26.74
C GLU A 338 2.87 13.96 -26.79
N ILE A 339 3.55 14.44 -25.77
CA ILE A 339 4.24 15.73 -25.78
C ILE A 339 5.68 15.52 -26.24
N SER A 340 6.33 16.59 -26.71
CA SER A 340 7.72 16.48 -27.12
C SER A 340 8.67 16.41 -25.90
N GLY A 341 9.79 15.70 -26.06
CA GLY A 341 10.85 15.69 -25.06
C GLY A 341 11.42 17.08 -24.76
N VAL A 342 11.37 17.99 -25.74
CA VAL A 342 11.79 19.42 -25.55
C VAL A 342 10.84 20.15 -24.62
N ASP A 343 9.53 19.93 -24.75
CA ASP A 343 8.54 20.55 -23.87
C ASP A 343 8.67 20.02 -22.44
N ALA A 344 8.81 18.69 -22.28
CA ALA A 344 9.04 18.07 -20.98
C ALA A 344 10.35 18.56 -20.33
N PHE A 345 11.42 18.67 -21.09
CA PHE A 345 12.70 19.19 -20.61
C PHE A 345 12.60 20.68 -20.22
N THR A 346 11.87 21.48 -20.98
CA THR A 346 11.66 22.90 -20.69
C THR A 346 10.89 23.07 -19.37
N LEU A 347 9.86 22.26 -19.14
CA LEU A 347 9.13 22.26 -17.86
C LEU A 347 10.07 21.95 -16.68
N TYR A 348 10.94 20.97 -16.85
CA TYR A 348 11.89 20.57 -15.82
C TYR A 348 13.01 21.59 -15.60
N ASP A 349 13.74 21.95 -16.64
CA ASP A 349 14.96 22.76 -16.57
C ASP A 349 14.67 24.23 -16.31
N THR A 350 13.71 24.79 -17.05
CA THR A 350 13.43 26.24 -17.00
C THR A 350 12.46 26.61 -15.88
N PHE A 351 11.44 25.77 -15.65
CA PHE A 351 10.38 26.07 -14.69
C PHE A 351 10.48 25.27 -13.39
N GLY A 352 11.44 24.35 -13.27
CA GLY A 352 11.63 23.53 -12.07
C GLY A 352 10.46 22.57 -11.78
N PHE A 353 9.64 22.27 -12.80
CA PHE A 353 8.52 21.35 -12.69
C PHE A 353 9.03 19.91 -12.80
N PRO A 354 8.85 19.05 -11.77
CA PRO A 354 9.47 17.73 -11.75
C PRO A 354 9.03 16.85 -12.91
N LEU A 355 9.98 16.12 -13.50
CA LEU A 355 9.72 15.23 -14.63
C LEU A 355 8.76 14.08 -14.27
N ASP A 356 8.96 13.48 -13.11
CA ASP A 356 8.10 12.41 -12.58
C ASP A 356 6.65 12.88 -12.36
N LEU A 357 6.46 14.14 -11.98
CA LEU A 357 5.14 14.75 -11.88
C LEU A 357 4.53 15.03 -13.25
N THR A 358 5.35 15.45 -14.23
CA THR A 358 4.94 15.60 -15.62
C THR A 358 4.44 14.26 -16.17
N GLU A 359 5.19 13.19 -15.99
CA GLU A 359 4.82 11.83 -16.41
C GLU A 359 3.51 11.37 -15.76
N LEU A 360 3.36 11.58 -14.46
CA LEU A 360 2.15 11.21 -13.73
C LEU A 360 0.91 11.94 -14.29
N ILE A 361 0.99 13.28 -14.48
CA ILE A 361 -0.13 14.05 -15.02
C ILE A 361 -0.47 13.60 -16.44
N LEU A 362 0.53 13.31 -17.27
CA LEU A 362 0.31 12.81 -18.62
C LEU A 362 -0.40 11.47 -18.63
N ARG A 363 -0.02 10.53 -17.77
CA ARG A 363 -0.72 9.21 -17.64
C ARG A 363 -2.17 9.39 -17.21
N GLU A 364 -2.44 10.23 -16.23
CA GLU A 364 -3.80 10.51 -15.74
C GLU A 364 -4.69 11.16 -16.82
N ASN A 365 -4.11 11.76 -17.83
CA ASN A 365 -4.84 12.43 -18.93
C ASN A 365 -4.85 11.64 -20.26
N GLY A 366 -4.33 10.40 -20.28
CA GLY A 366 -4.30 9.51 -21.46
C GLY A 366 -3.30 9.92 -22.50
#